data_5277e6d7066723fb432939b819137566
#
_entry.id   5277e6d7066723fb432939b819137566
#
_cell.length_a   1.000
_cell.length_b   1.000
_cell.length_c   1.000
_cell.angle_alpha   90.00
_cell.angle_beta   90.00
_cell.angle_gamma   90.00
#
_symmetry.space_group_name_H-M   'P 1'
#
loop_
_entity.id
_entity.type
_entity.pdbx_description
1 polymer ?
#
loop_
_entity_poly.entity_id
_entity_poly.type
_entity_poly.pdbx_seq_one_letter_code
_entity_poly.pdbx_strand_id
1 'polypeptide(L)'
;MGLFPESLFGWIKNQPSLDAKLMQQTEMKDADVLVIGDSFSDGRVWQTVLTQRGLKVRTESWDSMRGICTDFMPWLRAQGYAGKYLVLESIERNLVDDLNKSVACQRMQYHAHPKTDTPRDPPMLSFDVHHGDYSGKLSTGIQTQLNVLHYERLSHSRDFKTWQLPNDVYMARVPNGCELFSHARCDDALFLSEDSSEEIDAIALENIKKLNLRLDNITPIWVFVPNKSTTYLYPDKQFWNKAEQSFRAPNLLRVTLQALAGKTVDLYPANNTHFSTTGYQLMGEEIYKTMQAR
;
A
#
# COMPACT_ATOMS: atom_id res chain seq x y z
N MET A 1 4.14 -6.75 11.69
CA MET A 1 5.57 -6.95 11.98
C MET A 1 5.87 -7.78 13.24
N GLY A 2 4.94 -8.00 14.17
CA GLY A 2 5.01 -9.04 15.22
C GLY A 2 6.20 -9.04 16.20
N LEU A 3 7.04 -8.01 16.18
CA LEU A 3 8.27 -7.97 16.99
C LEU A 3 8.08 -7.37 18.39
N PHE A 4 6.96 -6.68 18.60
CA PHE A 4 6.58 -6.04 19.86
C PHE A 4 5.13 -6.36 20.22
N PRO A 5 4.75 -6.25 21.51
CA PRO A 5 3.37 -6.41 21.93
C PRO A 5 2.47 -5.33 21.31
N GLU A 6 1.29 -5.70 20.90
CA GLU A 6 0.27 -4.76 20.40
C GLU A 6 -0.12 -3.71 21.47
N SER A 7 0.00 -4.06 22.75
CA SER A 7 -0.23 -3.12 23.87
C SER A 7 0.73 -1.93 23.91
N LEU A 8 1.90 -2.04 23.26
CA LEU A 8 2.92 -0.97 23.22
C LEU A 8 2.99 -0.26 21.88
N PHE A 9 2.88 -1.01 20.76
CA PHE A 9 3.05 -0.50 19.42
C PHE A 9 1.84 -0.72 18.50
N GLY A 10 0.77 -1.34 19.00
CA GLY A 10 -0.50 -1.43 18.31
C GLY A 10 -1.25 -0.09 18.32
N TRP A 11 -2.07 0.11 17.35
CA TRP A 11 -2.95 1.27 17.27
C TRP A 11 -4.18 1.08 18.16
N ILE A 12 -4.64 2.15 18.79
CA ILE A 12 -5.83 2.15 19.65
C ILE A 12 -6.98 3.00 19.08
N LYS A 13 -6.72 3.76 18.02
CA LYS A 13 -7.74 4.57 17.38
C LYS A 13 -8.64 3.69 16.50
N ASN A 14 -9.93 3.76 16.74
CA ASN A 14 -10.93 3.08 15.92
C ASN A 14 -10.84 3.56 14.46
N GLN A 15 -10.81 2.61 13.54
CA GLN A 15 -10.86 2.87 12.12
C GLN A 15 -12.31 2.85 11.61
N PRO A 16 -12.61 3.55 10.48
CA PRO A 16 -13.91 3.46 9.85
C PRO A 16 -14.27 2.00 9.52
N SER A 17 -15.49 1.60 9.79
CA SER A 17 -16.01 0.30 9.35
C SER A 17 -16.24 0.30 7.84
N LEU A 18 -16.00 -0.84 7.21
CA LEU A 18 -16.25 -1.07 5.80
C LEU A 18 -17.41 -2.05 5.60
N ASP A 19 -18.26 -1.77 4.63
CA ASP A 19 -19.25 -2.75 4.19
C ASP A 19 -18.57 -3.80 3.30
N ALA A 20 -18.55 -5.04 3.74
CA ALA A 20 -17.96 -6.16 3.01
C ALA A 20 -18.55 -6.34 1.59
N LYS A 21 -19.79 -5.91 1.36
CA LYS A 21 -20.41 -5.93 0.03
C LYS A 21 -19.68 -5.06 -0.97
N LEU A 22 -19.11 -3.95 -0.52
CA LEU A 22 -18.34 -3.02 -1.37
C LEU A 22 -16.95 -3.57 -1.76
N MET A 23 -16.49 -4.61 -1.07
CA MET A 23 -15.21 -5.26 -1.31
C MET A 23 -15.32 -6.45 -2.28
N GLN A 24 -16.53 -6.74 -2.77
CA GLN A 24 -16.74 -7.84 -3.69
C GLN A 24 -16.14 -7.54 -5.06
N GLN A 25 -15.56 -8.56 -5.68
CA GLN A 25 -15.03 -8.52 -7.03
C GLN A 25 -16.16 -8.65 -8.05
N THR A 26 -15.99 -7.99 -9.19
CA THR A 26 -16.81 -8.29 -10.37
C THR A 26 -16.01 -9.13 -11.38
N GLU A 27 -16.69 -9.78 -12.30
CA GLU A 27 -16.05 -10.49 -13.40
C GLU A 27 -15.32 -9.50 -14.32
N MET A 28 -14.23 -9.94 -14.96
CA MET A 28 -13.42 -9.09 -15.85
C MET A 28 -14.27 -8.41 -16.92
N LYS A 29 -15.18 -9.17 -17.53
CA LYS A 29 -16.07 -8.70 -18.62
C LYS A 29 -17.09 -7.64 -18.20
N ASP A 30 -17.42 -7.60 -16.89
CA ASP A 30 -18.45 -6.70 -16.34
C ASP A 30 -17.82 -5.50 -15.59
N ALA A 31 -16.49 -5.43 -15.54
CA ALA A 31 -15.77 -4.40 -14.80
C ALA A 31 -15.69 -3.08 -15.56
N ASP A 32 -15.99 -1.98 -14.88
CA ASP A 32 -15.77 -0.61 -15.37
C ASP A 32 -14.30 -0.21 -15.18
N VAL A 33 -13.67 -0.75 -14.11
CA VAL A 33 -12.31 -0.45 -13.68
C VAL A 33 -11.57 -1.76 -13.44
N LEU A 34 -10.46 -1.95 -14.15
CA LEU A 34 -9.47 -2.99 -13.82
C LEU A 34 -8.36 -2.36 -13.00
N VAL A 35 -8.09 -2.93 -11.84
CA VAL A 35 -6.95 -2.59 -10.98
C VAL A 35 -5.90 -3.70 -11.12
N ILE A 36 -4.66 -3.32 -11.37
CA ILE A 36 -3.50 -4.19 -11.22
C ILE A 36 -2.65 -3.56 -10.13
N GLY A 37 -2.48 -4.26 -9.02
CA GLY A 37 -1.82 -3.70 -7.86
C GLY A 37 -1.07 -4.74 -7.04
N ASP A 38 -0.43 -4.28 -5.99
CA ASP A 38 0.25 -5.12 -5.01
C ASP A 38 -0.61 -5.32 -3.74
N SER A 39 0.04 -5.58 -2.62
CA SER A 39 -0.62 -5.80 -1.33
C SER A 39 -1.48 -4.62 -0.86
N PHE A 40 -1.29 -3.41 -1.38
CA PHE A 40 -2.14 -2.26 -1.10
C PHE A 40 -3.50 -2.35 -1.80
N SER A 41 -3.59 -3.08 -2.91
CA SER A 41 -4.85 -3.32 -3.64
C SER A 41 -5.51 -4.65 -3.31
N ASP A 42 -4.76 -5.65 -2.85
CA ASP A 42 -5.24 -7.01 -2.55
C ASP A 42 -6.41 -7.04 -1.56
N GLY A 43 -6.37 -6.17 -0.55
CA GLY A 43 -7.43 -6.05 0.47
C GLY A 43 -8.70 -5.39 -0.04
N ARG A 44 -8.68 -4.80 -1.21
CA ARG A 44 -9.81 -4.07 -1.85
C ARG A 44 -10.42 -2.96 -1.00
N VAL A 45 -9.66 -2.42 -0.05
CA VAL A 45 -10.15 -1.41 0.89
C VAL A 45 -10.38 -0.08 0.19
N TRP A 46 -9.41 0.45 -0.55
CA TRP A 46 -9.56 1.72 -1.26
C TRP A 46 -10.55 1.62 -2.42
N GLN A 47 -10.70 0.44 -3.02
CA GLN A 47 -11.65 0.19 -4.10
C GLN A 47 -13.11 0.36 -3.63
N THR A 48 -13.39 0.23 -2.33
CA THR A 48 -14.73 0.47 -1.78
C THR A 48 -15.22 1.89 -2.09
N VAL A 49 -14.32 2.85 -2.20
CA VAL A 49 -14.63 4.23 -2.57
C VAL A 49 -15.20 4.31 -3.99
N LEU A 50 -14.65 3.53 -4.93
CA LEU A 50 -15.14 3.44 -6.30
C LEU A 50 -16.48 2.70 -6.37
N THR A 51 -16.58 1.59 -5.63
CA THR A 51 -17.79 0.76 -5.59
C THR A 51 -18.96 1.52 -4.98
N GLN A 52 -18.76 2.32 -3.94
CA GLN A 52 -19.77 3.22 -3.37
C GLN A 52 -20.32 4.22 -4.39
N ARG A 53 -19.55 4.56 -5.41
CA ARG A 53 -19.93 5.47 -6.51
C ARG A 53 -20.52 4.73 -7.71
N GLY A 54 -20.83 3.44 -7.54
CA GLY A 54 -21.50 2.61 -8.54
C GLY A 54 -20.58 2.02 -9.60
N LEU A 55 -19.25 2.15 -9.47
CA LEU A 55 -18.28 1.53 -10.38
C LEU A 55 -18.08 0.06 -10.01
N LYS A 56 -18.06 -0.79 -11.02
CA LYS A 56 -17.73 -2.20 -10.88
C LYS A 56 -16.22 -2.36 -11.01
N VAL A 57 -15.59 -2.90 -9.96
CA VAL A 57 -14.13 -3.01 -9.89
C VAL A 57 -13.69 -4.47 -9.93
N ARG A 58 -12.72 -4.77 -10.79
CA ARG A 58 -11.94 -6.01 -10.76
C ARG A 58 -10.52 -5.68 -10.33
N THR A 59 -9.97 -6.42 -9.37
CA THR A 59 -8.60 -6.29 -8.90
C THR A 59 -7.81 -7.55 -9.18
N GLU A 60 -6.66 -7.39 -9.81
CA GLU A 60 -5.65 -8.42 -10.04
C GLU A 60 -4.32 -8.00 -9.41
N SER A 61 -3.50 -8.96 -9.00
CA SER A 61 -2.18 -8.66 -8.47
C SER A 61 -1.11 -8.62 -9.55
N TRP A 62 -0.02 -7.87 -9.32
CA TRP A 62 1.17 -7.94 -10.17
C TRP A 62 1.71 -9.36 -10.30
N ASP A 63 1.63 -10.16 -9.22
CA ASP A 63 2.06 -11.56 -9.23
C ASP A 63 1.23 -12.43 -10.17
N SER A 64 -0.09 -12.19 -10.23
CA SER A 64 -1.00 -12.87 -11.16
C SER A 64 -0.75 -12.46 -12.60
N MET A 65 -0.52 -11.18 -12.84
CA MET A 65 -0.36 -10.60 -14.17
C MET A 65 1.04 -10.79 -14.75
N ARG A 66 2.05 -10.89 -13.87
CA ARG A 66 3.48 -10.96 -14.22
C ARG A 66 4.02 -9.80 -15.04
N GLY A 67 3.25 -8.73 -15.19
CA GLY A 67 3.59 -7.49 -15.88
C GLY A 67 2.61 -7.12 -16.99
N ILE A 68 2.81 -5.94 -17.55
CA ILE A 68 2.07 -5.40 -18.71
C ILE A 68 2.87 -5.73 -19.98
N CYS A 69 2.67 -6.94 -20.52
CA CYS A 69 3.42 -7.46 -21.64
C CYS A 69 3.03 -6.77 -22.98
N THR A 70 3.79 -7.03 -24.03
CA THR A 70 3.52 -6.45 -25.36
C THR A 70 2.13 -6.83 -25.90
N ASP A 71 1.65 -8.03 -25.57
CA ASP A 71 0.32 -8.52 -25.96
C ASP A 71 -0.76 -8.30 -24.91
N PHE A 72 -0.54 -7.41 -23.95
CA PHE A 72 -1.49 -7.14 -22.85
C PHE A 72 -2.88 -6.75 -23.36
N MET A 73 -2.98 -5.82 -24.32
CA MET A 73 -4.26 -5.37 -24.85
C MET A 73 -5.04 -6.46 -25.60
N PRO A 74 -4.41 -7.24 -26.54
CA PRO A 74 -5.05 -8.42 -27.11
C PRO A 74 -5.52 -9.42 -26.06
N TRP A 75 -4.69 -9.71 -25.05
CA TRP A 75 -5.05 -10.60 -23.96
C TRP A 75 -6.26 -10.06 -23.17
N LEU A 76 -6.24 -8.79 -22.79
CA LEU A 76 -7.31 -8.15 -21.99
C LEU A 76 -8.66 -8.18 -22.73
N ARG A 77 -8.66 -7.93 -24.05
CA ARG A 77 -9.86 -8.06 -24.87
C ARG A 77 -10.36 -9.51 -24.94
N ALA A 78 -9.45 -10.48 -24.99
CA ALA A 78 -9.81 -11.90 -24.95
C ALA A 78 -10.43 -12.32 -23.61
N GLN A 79 -10.10 -11.61 -22.50
CA GLN A 79 -10.79 -11.77 -21.20
C GLN A 79 -12.16 -11.09 -21.16
N GLY A 80 -12.57 -10.42 -22.24
CA GLY A 80 -13.86 -9.74 -22.36
C GLY A 80 -13.90 -8.36 -21.70
N TYR A 81 -12.77 -7.82 -21.21
CA TYR A 81 -12.76 -6.49 -20.59
C TYR A 81 -13.11 -5.39 -21.61
N ALA A 82 -14.15 -4.63 -21.28
CA ALA A 82 -14.63 -3.49 -22.05
C ALA A 82 -14.70 -2.20 -21.21
N GLY A 83 -14.17 -2.23 -19.99
CA GLY A 83 -14.15 -1.07 -19.09
C GLY A 83 -13.24 0.05 -19.60
N LYS A 84 -13.48 1.22 -19.06
CA LYS A 84 -12.80 2.45 -19.49
C LYS A 84 -11.46 2.69 -18.79
N TYR A 85 -11.31 2.21 -17.54
CA TYR A 85 -10.21 2.59 -16.69
C TYR A 85 -9.32 1.41 -16.33
N LEU A 86 -8.03 1.62 -16.44
CA LEU A 86 -7.00 0.72 -15.93
C LEU A 86 -6.23 1.47 -14.84
N VAL A 87 -6.29 0.97 -13.61
CA VAL A 87 -5.51 1.50 -12.48
C VAL A 87 -4.30 0.58 -12.28
N LEU A 88 -3.11 1.15 -12.38
CA LEU A 88 -1.83 0.47 -12.19
C LEU A 88 -1.22 1.00 -10.89
N GLU A 89 -1.36 0.24 -9.82
CA GLU A 89 -0.92 0.61 -8.50
C GLU A 89 0.34 -0.16 -8.12
N SER A 90 1.33 0.53 -7.58
CA SER A 90 2.52 -0.10 -7.00
C SER A 90 3.04 0.72 -5.83
N ILE A 91 3.44 0.03 -4.77
CA ILE A 91 4.20 0.63 -3.68
C ILE A 91 5.59 1.03 -4.18
N GLU A 92 6.11 2.13 -3.67
CA GLU A 92 7.40 2.73 -4.07
C GLU A 92 8.53 1.71 -4.18
N ARG A 93 8.71 0.83 -3.20
CA ARG A 93 9.80 -0.16 -3.17
C ARG A 93 9.73 -1.21 -4.28
N ASN A 94 8.52 -1.53 -4.78
CA ASN A 94 8.32 -2.55 -5.82
C ASN A 94 8.26 -1.94 -7.23
N LEU A 95 8.02 -0.62 -7.33
CA LEU A 95 7.71 0.06 -8.58
C LEU A 95 8.72 -0.21 -9.70
N VAL A 96 10.00 -0.05 -9.42
CA VAL A 96 11.05 -0.21 -10.44
C VAL A 96 11.08 -1.63 -10.96
N ASP A 97 10.92 -2.61 -10.09
CA ASP A 97 10.88 -4.03 -10.43
C ASP A 97 9.66 -4.38 -11.29
N ASP A 98 8.47 -3.90 -10.92
CA ASP A 98 7.23 -4.13 -11.66
C ASP A 98 7.29 -3.50 -13.05
N LEU A 99 7.85 -2.30 -13.16
CA LEU A 99 8.06 -1.62 -14.43
C LEU A 99 9.06 -2.35 -15.31
N ASN A 100 10.20 -2.81 -14.75
CA ASN A 100 11.23 -3.53 -15.51
C ASN A 100 10.71 -4.87 -16.00
N LYS A 101 10.02 -5.65 -15.16
CA LYS A 101 9.34 -6.90 -15.55
C LYS A 101 8.35 -6.64 -16.70
N SER A 102 7.54 -5.59 -16.57
CA SER A 102 6.56 -5.22 -17.59
C SER A 102 7.21 -4.83 -18.91
N VAL A 103 8.25 -3.99 -18.90
CA VAL A 103 8.93 -3.56 -20.14
C VAL A 103 9.59 -4.74 -20.86
N ALA A 104 10.19 -5.66 -20.12
CA ALA A 104 10.85 -6.85 -20.66
C ALA A 104 9.88 -7.92 -21.17
N CYS A 105 8.63 -7.90 -20.71
CA CYS A 105 7.64 -8.93 -20.97
C CYS A 105 7.09 -8.86 -22.41
N GLN A 106 7.05 -10.02 -23.11
CA GLN A 106 6.54 -10.14 -24.48
C GLN A 106 5.13 -10.73 -24.52
N ARG A 107 4.86 -11.74 -23.71
CA ARG A 107 3.58 -12.48 -23.71
C ARG A 107 3.00 -12.60 -22.31
N MET A 108 1.71 -12.34 -22.20
CA MET A 108 0.96 -12.50 -20.96
C MET A 108 1.01 -13.94 -20.46
N GLN A 109 1.35 -14.08 -19.17
CA GLN A 109 1.40 -15.36 -18.45
C GLN A 109 0.51 -15.24 -17.21
N TYR A 110 -0.77 -14.98 -17.45
CA TYR A 110 -1.72 -14.79 -16.36
C TYR A 110 -1.96 -16.09 -15.58
N HIS A 111 -1.86 -15.99 -14.27
CA HIS A 111 -2.18 -17.06 -13.33
C HIS A 111 -3.18 -16.52 -12.31
N ALA A 112 -4.43 -16.94 -12.42
CA ALA A 112 -5.46 -16.56 -11.45
C ALA A 112 -4.99 -16.89 -10.02
N HIS A 113 -4.96 -15.90 -9.15
CA HIS A 113 -4.59 -16.13 -7.76
C HIS A 113 -5.82 -16.66 -7.01
N PRO A 114 -5.78 -17.86 -6.42
CA PRO A 114 -6.95 -18.47 -5.78
C PRO A 114 -7.54 -17.63 -4.62
N LYS A 115 -6.80 -16.63 -4.13
CA LYS A 115 -7.24 -15.75 -3.04
C LYS A 115 -7.94 -14.47 -3.50
N THR A 116 -7.95 -14.16 -4.82
CA THR A 116 -8.55 -12.91 -5.32
C THR A 116 -10.06 -12.89 -5.26
N ASP A 117 -10.70 -14.04 -5.23
CA ASP A 117 -12.17 -14.14 -5.27
C ASP A 117 -12.85 -14.25 -3.89
N THR A 118 -12.09 -14.52 -2.85
CA THR A 118 -12.65 -14.48 -1.49
C THR A 118 -12.59 -13.07 -0.93
N PRO A 119 -13.72 -12.50 -0.43
CA PRO A 119 -13.68 -11.29 0.36
C PRO A 119 -12.73 -11.51 1.52
N ARG A 120 -11.66 -10.75 1.60
CA ARG A 120 -10.90 -10.68 2.86
C ARG A 120 -11.74 -9.84 3.80
N ASP A 121 -11.96 -10.35 5.01
CA ASP A 121 -12.43 -9.50 6.08
C ASP A 121 -11.52 -8.27 6.14
N PRO A 122 -12.08 -7.05 6.25
CA PRO A 122 -11.25 -5.87 6.49
C PRO A 122 -10.33 -6.21 7.66
N PRO A 123 -9.10 -5.70 7.70
CA PRO A 123 -8.24 -5.92 8.84
C PRO A 123 -9.00 -5.46 10.08
N MET A 124 -9.66 -6.40 10.73
CA MET A 124 -10.41 -6.15 11.95
C MET A 124 -9.39 -5.84 13.02
N LEU A 125 -9.27 -4.57 13.33
CA LEU A 125 -8.67 -4.10 14.56
C LEU A 125 -9.69 -4.28 15.70
N SER A 126 -10.20 -5.49 15.85
CA SER A 126 -10.84 -5.84 17.10
C SER A 126 -9.73 -6.25 18.05
N PHE A 127 -9.58 -5.50 19.11
CA PHE A 127 -8.92 -5.96 20.33
C PHE A 127 -9.75 -7.04 21.04
N ASP A 128 -10.59 -7.75 20.31
CA ASP A 128 -11.09 -9.00 20.81
C ASP A 128 -9.86 -9.87 21.01
N VAL A 129 -9.50 -10.00 22.28
CA VAL A 129 -8.62 -11.06 22.75
C VAL A 129 -9.35 -12.36 22.39
N HIS A 130 -9.28 -12.71 21.13
CA HIS A 130 -9.60 -14.08 20.78
C HIS A 130 -8.66 -14.91 21.63
N HIS A 131 -9.20 -15.73 22.48
CA HIS A 131 -8.52 -16.88 23.03
C HIS A 131 -8.14 -17.76 21.83
N GLY A 132 -7.26 -17.21 20.97
CA GLY A 132 -6.65 -17.92 19.87
C GLY A 132 -5.80 -19.01 20.48
N ASP A 133 -5.82 -20.13 19.85
CA ASP A 133 -4.97 -21.27 20.12
C ASP A 133 -3.56 -20.81 20.49
N TYR A 134 -3.22 -20.88 21.77
CA TYR A 134 -1.92 -20.52 22.34
C TYR A 134 -0.82 -21.52 21.96
N SER A 135 -0.90 -22.10 20.76
CA SER A 135 0.24 -22.78 20.14
C SER A 135 1.34 -21.81 19.70
N GLY A 136 1.20 -20.53 20.04
CA GLY A 136 2.24 -19.52 19.88
C GLY A 136 3.53 -20.01 20.54
N LYS A 137 4.55 -20.23 19.72
CA LYS A 137 5.84 -20.75 20.14
C LYS A 137 6.33 -19.92 21.34
N LEU A 138 6.64 -20.57 22.44
CA LEU A 138 7.20 -19.94 23.65
C LEU A 138 8.36 -18.98 23.31
N SER A 139 9.13 -19.33 22.25
CA SER A 139 10.19 -18.53 21.66
C SER A 139 9.75 -17.13 21.16
N THR A 140 8.54 -16.98 20.59
CA THR A 140 8.06 -15.68 20.09
C THR A 140 7.75 -14.74 21.25
N GLY A 141 7.11 -15.24 22.31
CA GLY A 141 6.84 -14.45 23.51
C GLY A 141 8.11 -13.98 24.22
N ILE A 142 9.11 -14.86 24.32
CA ILE A 142 10.42 -14.52 24.91
C ILE A 142 11.12 -13.46 24.05
N GLN A 143 11.15 -13.63 22.74
CA GLN A 143 11.79 -12.67 21.83
C GLN A 143 11.12 -11.30 21.93
N THR A 144 9.79 -11.27 21.92
CA THR A 144 9.02 -10.03 22.10
C THR A 144 9.37 -9.33 23.41
N GLN A 145 9.47 -10.08 24.51
CA GLN A 145 9.83 -9.51 25.82
C GLN A 145 11.27 -9.00 25.85
N LEU A 146 12.22 -9.71 25.24
CA LEU A 146 13.59 -9.25 25.11
C LEU A 146 13.70 -7.97 24.27
N ASN A 147 12.94 -7.88 23.19
CA ASN A 147 12.86 -6.66 22.40
C ASN A 147 12.33 -5.48 23.22
N VAL A 148 11.31 -5.67 24.05
CA VAL A 148 10.80 -4.63 24.94
C VAL A 148 11.87 -4.14 25.92
N LEU A 149 12.54 -5.06 26.61
CA LEU A 149 13.61 -4.71 27.57
C LEU A 149 14.77 -3.97 26.90
N HIS A 150 15.13 -4.38 25.69
CA HIS A 150 16.18 -3.72 24.91
C HIS A 150 15.73 -2.31 24.48
N TYR A 151 14.50 -2.20 23.95
CA TYR A 151 13.90 -0.93 23.58
C TYR A 151 13.86 0.06 24.75
N GLU A 152 13.42 -0.37 25.93
CA GLU A 152 13.37 0.50 27.12
C GLU A 152 14.73 1.07 27.48
N ARG A 153 15.80 0.30 27.32
CA ARG A 153 17.16 0.80 27.54
C ARG A 153 17.59 1.82 26.48
N LEU A 154 17.25 1.56 25.21
CA LEU A 154 17.65 2.42 24.09
C LEU A 154 16.83 3.72 24.04
N SER A 155 15.52 3.63 24.25
CA SER A 155 14.59 4.77 24.10
C SER A 155 14.86 5.92 25.06
N HIS A 156 15.51 5.64 26.20
CA HIS A 156 15.96 6.66 27.16
C HIS A 156 17.24 7.41 26.73
N SER A 157 17.94 6.89 25.71
CA SER A 157 19.12 7.59 25.16
C SER A 157 18.67 8.76 24.30
N ARG A 158 19.25 9.95 24.52
CA ARG A 158 19.04 11.13 23.67
C ARG A 158 19.56 10.94 22.24
N ASP A 159 20.48 10.00 22.05
CA ASP A 159 21.12 9.70 20.77
C ASP A 159 20.41 8.60 20.00
N PHE A 160 19.32 8.03 20.55
CA PHE A 160 18.56 7.00 19.86
C PHE A 160 17.88 7.60 18.62
N LYS A 161 18.29 7.13 17.44
CA LYS A 161 17.68 7.49 16.14
C LYS A 161 17.05 6.29 15.48
N THR A 162 17.79 5.21 15.37
CA THR A 162 17.34 3.98 14.69
C THR A 162 17.87 2.75 15.41
N TRP A 163 17.13 1.65 15.31
CA TRP A 163 17.52 0.35 15.83
C TRP A 163 17.12 -0.75 14.85
N GLN A 164 18.13 -1.45 14.30
CA GLN A 164 17.89 -2.59 13.41
C GLN A 164 17.36 -3.78 14.20
N LEU A 165 16.26 -4.35 13.72
CA LEU A 165 15.56 -5.50 14.27
C LEU A 165 15.68 -6.71 13.33
N PRO A 166 15.34 -7.94 13.78
CA PRO A 166 15.20 -9.09 12.90
C PRO A 166 14.14 -8.88 11.79
N ASN A 167 14.20 -9.72 10.75
CA ASN A 167 13.21 -9.78 9.66
C ASN A 167 13.15 -8.48 8.83
N ASP A 168 14.29 -7.88 8.57
CA ASP A 168 14.42 -6.68 7.73
C ASP A 168 13.52 -5.51 8.18
N VAL A 169 13.38 -5.37 9.49
CA VAL A 169 12.64 -4.30 10.15
C VAL A 169 13.61 -3.43 10.95
N TYR A 170 13.40 -2.12 10.92
CA TYR A 170 14.05 -1.21 11.86
C TYR A 170 13.02 -0.34 12.57
N MET A 171 13.38 0.06 13.78
CA MET A 171 12.65 1.06 14.53
C MET A 171 13.33 2.40 14.36
N ALA A 172 12.54 3.45 14.19
CA ALA A 172 13.07 4.82 14.13
C ALA A 172 12.15 5.77 14.89
N ARG A 173 12.78 6.82 15.42
CA ARG A 173 12.07 7.95 16.01
C ARG A 173 11.42 8.79 14.92
N VAL A 174 10.13 9.10 15.12
CA VAL A 174 9.35 9.91 14.20
C VAL A 174 9.16 11.32 14.77
N PRO A 175 9.50 12.38 14.05
CA PRO A 175 9.24 13.74 14.51
C PRO A 175 7.75 13.94 14.81
N ASN A 176 7.43 14.45 16.00
CA ASN A 176 6.06 14.64 16.47
C ASN A 176 5.20 13.35 16.45
N GLY A 177 5.83 12.19 16.64
CA GLY A 177 5.16 10.90 16.51
C GLY A 177 3.91 10.77 17.37
N CYS A 178 3.89 11.34 18.59
CA CYS A 178 2.73 11.30 19.47
C CYS A 178 1.52 12.15 19.01
N GLU A 179 1.67 12.96 17.98
CA GLU A 179 0.54 13.58 17.28
C GLU A 179 0.02 12.69 16.12
N LEU A 180 0.83 11.71 15.69
CA LEU A 180 0.62 10.93 14.49
C LEU A 180 0.28 9.45 14.77
N PHE A 181 0.64 8.94 15.94
CA PHE A 181 0.39 7.55 16.34
C PHE A 181 -0.38 7.49 17.67
N SER A 182 -1.30 6.53 17.75
CA SER A 182 -2.15 6.35 18.93
C SER A 182 -1.61 5.37 19.98
N HIS A 183 -0.51 4.67 19.70
CA HIS A 183 0.05 3.68 20.63
C HIS A 183 0.86 4.30 21.77
N ALA A 184 1.16 3.50 22.78
CA ALA A 184 1.78 3.97 24.02
C ALA A 184 3.24 4.50 23.85
N ARG A 185 3.95 4.04 22.84
CA ARG A 185 5.34 4.44 22.52
C ARG A 185 5.39 5.29 21.25
N CYS A 186 4.51 6.26 21.16
CA CYS A 186 4.18 7.03 19.96
C CYS A 186 5.33 7.83 19.33
N ASP A 187 6.45 8.05 20.04
CA ASP A 187 7.63 8.69 19.45
C ASP A 187 8.36 7.84 18.43
N ASP A 188 8.14 6.53 18.43
CA ASP A 188 8.90 5.58 17.62
C ASP A 188 7.95 4.70 16.79
N ALA A 189 8.37 4.30 15.59
CA ALA A 189 7.60 3.40 14.72
C ALA A 189 8.51 2.39 14.03
N LEU A 190 7.90 1.30 13.53
CA LEU A 190 8.59 0.25 12.79
C LEU A 190 8.50 0.51 11.28
N PHE A 191 9.61 0.27 10.60
CA PHE A 191 9.77 0.45 9.16
C PHE A 191 10.44 -0.78 8.55
N LEU A 192 10.31 -0.97 7.23
CA LEU A 192 11.05 -2.01 6.51
C LEU A 192 12.42 -1.50 6.09
N SER A 193 13.44 -2.34 6.22
CA SER A 193 14.81 -2.01 5.80
C SER A 193 14.96 -1.90 4.27
N GLU A 194 14.06 -2.53 3.51
CA GLU A 194 13.98 -2.44 2.06
C GLU A 194 13.43 -1.10 1.53
N ASP A 195 12.79 -0.30 2.40
CA ASP A 195 12.29 1.02 2.05
C ASP A 195 13.48 1.98 1.83
N SER A 196 13.86 2.22 0.58
CA SER A 196 14.96 3.11 0.25
C SER A 196 14.66 4.58 0.60
N SER A 197 15.66 5.28 1.15
CA SER A 197 15.63 6.74 1.30
C SER A 197 15.94 7.48 0.00
N GLU A 198 16.44 6.77 -1.02
CA GLU A 198 16.86 7.34 -2.29
C GLU A 198 15.67 7.76 -3.15
N GLU A 199 15.91 8.66 -4.09
CA GLU A 199 14.95 9.07 -5.12
C GLU A 199 14.71 7.91 -6.09
N ILE A 200 13.47 7.76 -6.56
CA ILE A 200 13.16 6.82 -7.64
C ILE A 200 13.83 7.28 -8.93
N ASP A 201 14.56 6.37 -9.59
CA ASP A 201 15.31 6.66 -10.80
C ASP A 201 14.40 7.23 -11.92
N ALA A 202 14.95 8.16 -12.70
CA ALA A 202 14.30 8.72 -13.88
C ALA A 202 13.93 7.63 -14.93
N ILE A 203 14.62 6.50 -14.94
CA ILE A 203 14.30 5.32 -15.78
C ILE A 203 12.87 4.84 -15.52
N ALA A 204 12.36 4.95 -14.29
CA ALA A 204 10.99 4.58 -13.97
C ALA A 204 9.97 5.39 -14.82
N LEU A 205 10.15 6.72 -14.93
CA LEU A 205 9.28 7.58 -15.75
C LEU A 205 9.33 7.21 -17.23
N GLU A 206 10.51 6.86 -17.75
CA GLU A 206 10.67 6.41 -19.13
C GLU A 206 10.00 5.03 -19.36
N ASN A 207 10.08 4.14 -18.40
CA ASN A 207 9.40 2.85 -18.47
C ASN A 207 7.87 3.01 -18.46
N ILE A 208 7.34 3.91 -17.63
CA ILE A 208 5.91 4.25 -17.64
C ILE A 208 5.47 4.78 -19.00
N LYS A 209 6.25 5.68 -19.63
CA LYS A 209 5.96 6.15 -21.00
C LYS A 209 5.90 5.00 -22.02
N LYS A 210 6.87 4.08 -21.96
CA LYS A 210 6.88 2.89 -22.85
C LYS A 210 5.66 2.01 -22.63
N LEU A 211 5.25 1.82 -21.37
CA LEU A 211 4.07 1.00 -21.06
C LEU A 211 2.78 1.68 -21.52
N ASN A 212 2.66 3.01 -21.35
CA ASN A 212 1.50 3.75 -21.86
C ASN A 212 1.29 3.58 -23.37
N LEU A 213 2.37 3.42 -24.14
CA LEU A 213 2.27 3.16 -25.59
C LEU A 213 1.68 1.77 -25.92
N ARG A 214 1.61 0.86 -24.94
CA ARG A 214 0.98 -0.47 -25.09
C ARG A 214 -0.51 -0.48 -24.76
N LEU A 215 -1.04 0.61 -24.18
CA LEU A 215 -2.38 0.69 -23.59
C LEU A 215 -3.35 1.45 -24.53
N ASP A 216 -3.61 0.87 -25.71
CA ASP A 216 -4.54 1.44 -26.69
C ASP A 216 -5.95 1.64 -26.10
N ASN A 217 -6.56 2.80 -26.30
CA ASN A 217 -7.97 3.10 -25.98
C ASN A 217 -8.40 2.90 -24.51
N ILE A 218 -7.51 2.51 -23.60
CA ILE A 218 -7.75 2.50 -22.17
C ILE A 218 -7.07 3.71 -21.55
N THR A 219 -7.74 4.36 -20.61
CA THR A 219 -7.15 5.44 -19.85
C THR A 219 -6.37 4.86 -18.64
N PRO A 220 -5.03 4.81 -18.70
CA PRO A 220 -4.25 4.36 -17.57
C PRO A 220 -4.24 5.42 -16.47
N ILE A 221 -4.39 4.97 -15.25
CA ILE A 221 -4.19 5.78 -14.04
C ILE A 221 -3.10 5.11 -13.23
N TRP A 222 -1.97 5.79 -13.12
CA TRP A 222 -0.84 5.29 -12.36
C TRP A 222 -0.94 5.75 -10.90
N VAL A 223 -0.80 4.83 -9.98
CA VAL A 223 -0.92 5.08 -8.55
C VAL A 223 0.35 4.62 -7.85
N PHE A 224 1.14 5.56 -7.37
CA PHE A 224 2.40 5.30 -6.68
C PHE A 224 2.22 5.53 -5.19
N VAL A 225 2.15 4.45 -4.42
CA VAL A 225 2.01 4.52 -2.98
C VAL A 225 3.37 4.81 -2.36
N PRO A 226 3.56 5.89 -1.59
CA PRO A 226 4.84 6.14 -0.93
C PRO A 226 5.09 5.09 0.15
N ASN A 227 6.34 4.70 0.35
CA ASN A 227 6.72 3.89 1.50
C ASN A 227 6.36 4.60 2.81
N LYS A 228 6.15 3.85 3.87
CA LYS A 228 5.96 4.43 5.21
C LYS A 228 7.15 5.29 5.61
N SER A 229 8.37 4.84 5.36
CA SER A 229 9.60 5.60 5.61
C SER A 229 9.66 6.90 4.81
N THR A 230 9.24 6.88 3.53
CA THR A 230 9.14 8.08 2.70
C THR A 230 8.14 9.08 3.30
N THR A 231 6.98 8.60 3.75
CA THR A 231 5.94 9.46 4.33
C THR A 231 6.38 10.12 5.64
N TYR A 232 7.08 9.40 6.53
CA TYR A 232 7.38 9.89 7.89
C TYR A 232 8.82 10.39 8.09
N LEU A 233 9.79 9.86 7.32
CA LEU A 233 11.22 10.12 7.57
C LEU A 233 11.91 10.83 6.41
N TYR A 234 11.53 10.54 5.14
CA TYR A 234 12.24 11.00 3.95
C TYR A 234 11.30 11.58 2.89
N PRO A 235 10.49 12.63 3.23
CA PRO A 235 9.42 13.10 2.34
C PRO A 235 9.90 13.96 1.16
N ASP A 236 11.17 14.36 1.14
CA ASP A 236 11.70 15.24 0.10
C ASP A 236 12.10 14.45 -1.15
N LYS A 237 11.08 13.95 -1.88
CA LYS A 237 11.23 13.20 -3.13
C LYS A 237 10.45 13.87 -4.26
N GLN A 238 11.09 13.98 -5.43
CA GLN A 238 10.54 14.68 -6.59
C GLN A 238 9.74 13.78 -7.55
N PHE A 239 9.86 12.47 -7.41
CA PHE A 239 9.22 11.51 -8.32
C PHE A 239 7.72 11.76 -8.47
N TRP A 240 6.98 11.92 -7.37
CA TRP A 240 5.52 12.12 -7.39
C TRP A 240 5.10 13.39 -8.12
N ASN A 241 5.85 14.49 -7.96
CA ASN A 241 5.59 15.73 -8.68
C ASN A 241 5.81 15.55 -10.19
N LYS A 242 6.89 14.87 -10.59
CA LYS A 242 7.19 14.57 -11.98
C LYS A 242 6.16 13.63 -12.60
N ALA A 243 5.75 12.60 -11.85
CA ALA A 243 4.74 11.64 -12.29
C ALA A 243 3.37 12.31 -12.50
N GLU A 244 2.90 13.14 -11.55
CA GLU A 244 1.65 13.90 -11.66
C GLU A 244 1.66 14.84 -12.88
N GLN A 245 2.79 15.48 -13.19
CA GLN A 245 2.93 16.36 -14.34
C GLN A 245 2.99 15.63 -15.68
N SER A 246 3.49 14.40 -15.68
CA SER A 246 3.76 13.64 -16.90
C SER A 246 2.66 12.63 -17.26
N PHE A 247 1.91 12.20 -16.28
CA PHE A 247 0.94 11.11 -16.40
C PHE A 247 -0.36 11.44 -15.67
N ARG A 248 -1.38 10.64 -15.93
CA ARG A 248 -2.59 10.64 -15.13
C ARG A 248 -2.33 9.87 -13.84
N ALA A 249 -1.78 10.55 -12.84
CA ALA A 249 -1.35 9.98 -11.58
C ALA A 249 -1.66 10.92 -10.41
N PRO A 250 -2.37 10.48 -9.36
CA PRO A 250 -2.50 11.26 -8.14
C PRO A 250 -1.15 11.36 -7.42
N ASN A 251 -0.84 12.52 -6.85
CA ASN A 251 0.35 12.68 -6.03
C ASN A 251 0.06 12.21 -4.59
N LEU A 252 0.16 10.89 -4.35
CA LEU A 252 -0.15 10.33 -3.05
C LEU A 252 0.85 10.73 -1.96
N LEU A 253 2.10 11.07 -2.30
CA LEU A 253 3.02 11.61 -1.30
C LEU A 253 2.52 12.95 -0.76
N ARG A 254 2.08 13.86 -1.62
CA ARG A 254 1.48 15.12 -1.18
C ARG A 254 0.21 14.88 -0.34
N VAL A 255 -0.63 13.93 -0.73
CA VAL A 255 -1.86 13.58 0.01
C VAL A 255 -1.53 13.06 1.41
N THR A 256 -0.56 12.15 1.53
CA THR A 256 -0.14 11.62 2.83
C THR A 256 0.47 12.72 3.71
N LEU A 257 1.30 13.59 3.17
CA LEU A 257 1.88 14.71 3.92
C LEU A 257 0.81 15.72 4.39
N GLN A 258 -0.20 16.00 3.56
CA GLN A 258 -1.34 16.83 3.96
C GLN A 258 -2.16 16.17 5.07
N ALA A 259 -2.36 14.86 5.00
CA ALA A 259 -3.04 14.10 6.07
C ALA A 259 -2.26 14.16 7.40
N LEU A 260 -0.93 14.03 7.35
CA LEU A 260 -0.08 14.19 8.56
C LEU A 260 -0.12 15.62 9.10
N ALA A 261 -0.05 16.63 8.23
CA ALA A 261 -0.19 18.03 8.65
C ALA A 261 -1.57 18.32 9.27
N GLY A 262 -2.62 17.63 8.79
CA GLY A 262 -3.96 17.62 9.38
C GLY A 262 -4.11 16.74 10.61
N LYS A 263 -3.00 16.19 11.15
CA LYS A 263 -2.95 15.29 12.32
C LYS A 263 -3.85 14.05 12.18
N THR A 264 -3.84 13.46 10.98
CA THR A 264 -4.45 12.14 10.77
C THR A 264 -3.64 11.09 11.53
N VAL A 265 -4.23 10.58 12.61
CA VAL A 265 -3.58 9.59 13.49
C VAL A 265 -3.63 8.22 12.84
N ASP A 266 -2.53 7.47 12.96
CA ASP A 266 -2.38 6.11 12.41
C ASP A 266 -2.64 6.02 10.90
N LEU A 267 -2.20 7.00 10.11
CA LEU A 267 -2.30 6.95 8.65
C LEU A 267 -1.64 5.66 8.12
N TYR A 268 -0.40 5.41 8.53
CA TYR A 268 0.21 4.08 8.62
C TYR A 268 0.30 3.74 10.09
N PRO A 269 -0.20 2.58 10.54
CA PRO A 269 0.00 2.18 11.92
C PRO A 269 1.47 1.98 12.26
N ALA A 270 1.84 2.24 13.51
CA ALA A 270 3.25 2.20 13.92
C ALA A 270 3.93 0.85 13.66
N ASN A 271 3.20 -0.25 13.77
CA ASN A 271 3.68 -1.63 13.60
C ASN A 271 3.29 -2.26 12.26
N ASN A 272 2.77 -1.50 11.31
CA ASN A 272 2.36 -2.00 9.98
C ASN A 272 2.95 -1.14 8.87
N THR A 273 3.17 -1.73 7.71
CA THR A 273 3.66 -1.08 6.49
C THR A 273 2.55 -0.66 5.54
N HIS A 274 1.33 -1.08 5.79
CA HIS A 274 0.15 -0.73 5.01
C HIS A 274 -0.61 0.43 5.63
N PHE A 275 -1.41 1.11 4.83
CA PHE A 275 -2.33 2.12 5.33
C PHE A 275 -3.32 1.55 6.35
N SER A 276 -3.78 2.40 7.25
CA SER A 276 -5.03 2.17 7.97
C SER A 276 -6.23 2.31 7.02
N THR A 277 -7.43 1.92 7.47
CA THR A 277 -8.64 2.12 6.68
C THR A 277 -8.82 3.58 6.26
N THR A 278 -8.52 4.53 7.14
CA THR A 278 -8.54 5.96 6.82
C THR A 278 -7.56 6.31 5.70
N GLY A 279 -6.33 5.79 5.74
CA GLY A 279 -5.33 6.00 4.69
C GLY A 279 -5.78 5.43 3.34
N TYR A 280 -6.34 4.23 3.35
CA TYR A 280 -6.90 3.62 2.14
C TYR A 280 -8.09 4.42 1.56
N GLN A 281 -8.96 4.96 2.40
CA GLN A 281 -10.07 5.80 1.93
C GLN A 281 -9.55 7.08 1.27
N LEU A 282 -8.54 7.74 1.86
CA LEU A 282 -7.89 8.91 1.24
C LEU A 282 -7.29 8.55 -0.13
N MET A 283 -6.60 7.42 -0.23
CA MET A 283 -6.07 6.91 -1.51
C MET A 283 -7.20 6.73 -2.54
N GLY A 284 -8.29 6.06 -2.16
CA GLY A 284 -9.44 5.83 -3.05
C GLY A 284 -10.09 7.11 -3.53
N GLU A 285 -10.24 8.12 -2.65
CA GLU A 285 -10.76 9.44 -3.00
C GLU A 285 -9.90 10.15 -4.06
N GLU A 286 -8.58 10.13 -3.89
CA GLU A 286 -7.66 10.77 -4.84
C GLU A 286 -7.62 10.03 -6.19
N ILE A 287 -7.70 8.70 -6.18
CA ILE A 287 -7.85 7.91 -7.41
C ILE A 287 -9.15 8.29 -8.12
N TYR A 288 -10.26 8.34 -7.40
CA TYR A 288 -11.55 8.72 -8.00
C TYR A 288 -11.53 10.14 -8.58
N LYS A 289 -10.98 11.13 -7.87
CA LYS A 289 -10.80 12.49 -8.39
C LYS A 289 -9.98 12.50 -9.69
N THR A 290 -8.89 11.71 -9.72
CA THR A 290 -8.05 11.56 -10.91
C THR A 290 -8.80 10.93 -12.07
N MET A 291 -9.72 9.98 -11.80
CA MET A 291 -10.61 9.40 -12.81
C MET A 291 -11.59 10.41 -13.41
N GLN A 292 -12.02 11.40 -12.65
CA GLN A 292 -12.97 12.43 -13.10
C GLN A 292 -12.28 13.62 -13.78
N ALA A 293 -11.00 13.86 -13.51
CA ALA A 293 -10.24 14.89 -14.20
C ALA A 293 -10.10 14.58 -15.69
N ARG A 294 -10.46 15.55 -16.56
CA ARG A 294 -10.42 15.41 -18.03
C ARG A 294 -9.04 15.68 -18.60
#